data_96a7d1e25bd0ab3904f354a599f1db68
#
_entry.id   96a7d1e25bd0ab3904f354a599f1db68
#
_cell.length_a   1.000
_cell.length_b   1.000
_cell.length_c   1.000
_cell.angle_alpha   90.00
_cell.angle_beta   90.00
_cell.angle_gamma   90.00
#
_symmetry.space_group_name_H-M   'P 1'
#
loop_
_entity.id
_entity.type
_entity.pdbx_description
1 polymer ?
#
loop_
_entity_poly.entity_id
_entity_poly.type
_entity_poly.pdbx_seq_one_letter_code
_entity_poly.pdbx_strand_id
1 'polypeptide(L)'
;MCGIAGYIGNINNFPKQKQIIECKHSLFNRGPDASKTFERKIKNKSILLVHSRLSIIDLSKNSNQPFSDDQGILIFNGMIYNYIELKKLLKKKGQKFKTNSDTEVLLKMLNVFKERAFEMLDGMWVLSYYNFKSNEIIISRDRFGEKPLFYFFNKQNF
;
A
#
# COMPACT_ATOMS: atom_id res chain seq x y z
N MET A 1 7.39 2.15 13.03
CA MET A 1 6.19 2.13 12.16
C MET A 1 6.61 2.52 10.75
N CYS A 2 6.02 1.90 9.73
CA CYS A 2 6.37 2.20 8.34
C CYS A 2 6.06 3.65 7.93
N GLY A 3 6.72 4.11 6.87
CA GLY A 3 6.40 5.37 6.20
C GLY A 3 5.84 5.11 4.82
N ILE A 4 4.79 5.81 4.42
CA ILE A 4 4.23 5.75 3.07
C ILE A 4 4.09 7.15 2.49
N ALA A 5 4.30 7.25 1.19
CA ALA A 5 3.98 8.44 0.41
C ALA A 5 3.58 8.04 -1.02
N GLY A 6 2.85 8.91 -1.70
CA GLY A 6 2.44 8.65 -3.07
C GLY A 6 2.15 9.91 -3.85
N TYR A 7 2.15 9.78 -5.16
CA TYR A 7 1.71 10.78 -6.11
C TYR A 7 0.88 10.11 -7.19
N ILE A 8 -0.22 10.75 -7.53
CA ILE A 8 -1.11 10.34 -8.61
C ILE A 8 -1.51 11.60 -9.37
N GLY A 9 -1.14 11.69 -10.64
CA GLY A 9 -1.44 12.91 -11.35
C GLY A 9 -0.92 12.94 -12.79
N ASN A 10 -0.87 14.16 -13.34
CA ASN A 10 -0.39 14.37 -14.69
C ASN A 10 1.10 14.02 -14.79
N ILE A 11 1.48 13.32 -15.86
CA ILE A 11 2.87 12.89 -16.10
C ILE A 11 3.86 14.07 -16.15
N ASN A 12 3.41 15.24 -16.60
CA ASN A 12 4.25 16.43 -16.68
C ASN A 12 4.60 17.01 -15.28
N ASN A 13 3.82 16.67 -14.26
CA ASN A 13 4.02 17.08 -12.87
C ASN A 13 4.63 15.96 -12.02
N PHE A 14 5.11 14.87 -12.65
CA PHE A 14 5.71 13.75 -11.93
C PHE A 14 6.90 14.22 -11.11
N PRO A 15 7.03 13.78 -9.84
CA PRO A 15 8.13 14.19 -8.98
C PRO A 15 9.49 13.87 -9.61
N LYS A 16 10.39 14.84 -9.56
CA LYS A 16 11.76 14.66 -10.04
C LYS A 16 12.50 13.67 -9.13
N GLN A 17 13.51 13.01 -9.65
CA GLN A 17 14.32 12.03 -8.91
C GLN A 17 14.84 12.57 -7.58
N LYS A 18 15.28 13.83 -7.53
CA LYS A 18 15.70 14.48 -6.28
C LYS A 18 14.59 14.49 -5.23
N GLN A 19 13.36 14.85 -5.61
CA GLN A 19 12.20 14.88 -4.70
C GLN A 19 11.84 13.46 -4.19
N ILE A 20 11.97 12.45 -5.03
CA ILE A 20 11.74 11.04 -4.63
C ILE A 20 12.79 10.62 -3.59
N ILE A 21 14.05 10.99 -3.79
CA ILE A 21 15.14 10.70 -2.85
C ILE A 21 14.89 11.43 -1.52
N GLU A 22 14.56 12.71 -1.54
CA GLU A 22 14.23 13.51 -0.35
C GLU A 22 13.04 12.91 0.42
N CYS A 23 12.00 12.48 -0.29
CA CYS A 23 10.86 11.78 0.31
C CYS A 23 11.29 10.49 1.03
N LYS A 24 12.13 9.67 0.40
CA LYS A 24 12.67 8.44 1.02
C LYS A 24 13.49 8.76 2.26
N HIS A 25 14.34 9.79 2.22
CA HIS A 25 15.10 10.25 3.38
C HIS A 25 14.19 10.69 4.54
N SER A 26 13.14 11.46 4.24
CA SER A 26 12.17 11.91 5.24
C SER A 26 11.42 10.75 5.90
N LEU A 27 11.21 9.65 5.18
CA LEU A 27 10.55 8.44 5.69
C LEU A 27 11.50 7.46 6.39
N PHE A 28 12.82 7.65 6.30
CA PHE A 28 13.82 6.69 6.79
C PHE A 28 13.65 6.35 8.29
N ASN A 29 13.50 7.38 9.14
CA ASN A 29 13.35 7.18 10.58
C ASN A 29 12.06 6.42 10.97
N ARG A 30 11.10 6.34 10.06
CA ARG A 30 9.87 5.55 10.28
C ARG A 30 10.03 4.09 9.90
N GLY A 31 10.91 3.78 8.95
CA GLY A 31 11.09 2.42 8.45
C GLY A 31 12.48 2.22 7.85
N PRO A 32 13.49 1.97 8.69
CA PRO A 32 14.88 1.91 8.25
C PRO A 32 15.26 0.59 7.55
N ASP A 33 14.44 -0.46 7.68
CA ASP A 33 14.83 -1.82 7.25
C ASP A 33 14.82 -2.00 5.73
N ALA A 34 13.93 -1.29 5.03
CA ALA A 34 13.88 -1.30 3.56
C ALA A 34 13.14 -0.07 3.03
N SER A 35 13.60 0.48 1.91
CA SER A 35 12.89 1.54 1.20
C SER A 35 12.80 1.21 -0.28
N LYS A 36 11.57 1.20 -0.82
CA LYS A 36 11.28 0.90 -2.22
C LYS A 36 10.26 1.87 -2.81
N THR A 37 10.30 1.98 -4.12
CA THR A 37 9.33 2.74 -4.91
C THR A 37 8.70 1.85 -5.99
N PHE A 38 7.50 2.22 -6.39
CA PHE A 38 6.83 1.74 -7.59
C PHE A 38 6.41 2.93 -8.42
N GLU A 39 6.69 2.87 -9.72
CA GLU A 39 6.33 3.90 -10.67
C GLU A 39 5.57 3.27 -11.83
N ARG A 40 4.49 3.91 -12.26
CA ARG A 40 3.72 3.51 -13.44
C ARG A 40 3.24 4.73 -14.20
N LYS A 41 3.40 4.67 -15.51
CA LYS A 41 2.87 5.68 -16.45
C LYS A 41 1.71 5.08 -17.21
N ILE A 42 0.59 5.81 -17.28
CA ILE A 42 -0.65 5.39 -17.96
C ILE A 42 -1.17 6.56 -18.77
N LYS A 43 -0.99 6.53 -20.09
CA LYS A 43 -1.34 7.65 -20.98
C LYS A 43 -0.65 8.94 -20.47
N ASN A 44 -1.44 9.95 -20.11
CA ASN A 44 -0.97 11.23 -19.56
C ASN A 44 -0.93 11.30 -18.04
N LYS A 45 -1.17 10.18 -17.34
CA LYS A 45 -1.10 10.08 -15.88
C LYS A 45 0.10 9.25 -15.43
N SER A 46 0.53 9.48 -14.21
CA SER A 46 1.58 8.71 -13.55
C SER A 46 1.23 8.46 -12.09
N ILE A 47 1.73 7.33 -11.59
CA ILE A 47 1.57 6.88 -10.22
C ILE A 47 2.97 6.65 -9.65
N LEU A 48 3.21 7.18 -8.47
CA LEU A 48 4.38 6.89 -7.64
C LEU A 48 3.89 6.40 -6.29
N LEU A 49 4.38 5.25 -5.84
CA LEU A 49 4.18 4.76 -4.48
C LEU A 49 5.56 4.59 -3.83
N VAL A 50 5.73 5.14 -2.65
CA VAL A 50 6.96 5.08 -1.85
C VAL A 50 6.65 4.41 -0.53
N HIS A 51 7.47 3.45 -0.14
CA HIS A 51 7.35 2.76 1.14
C HIS A 51 8.70 2.65 1.84
N SER A 52 8.75 3.00 3.12
CA SER A 52 9.85 2.74 4.03
C SER A 52 9.38 1.80 5.14
N ARG A 53 10.01 0.63 5.23
CA ARG A 53 9.56 -0.50 6.05
C ARG A 53 10.24 -0.54 7.41
N LEU A 54 9.44 -0.73 8.44
CA LEU A 54 9.85 -1.34 9.71
C LEU A 54 9.27 -2.75 9.76
N SER A 55 10.12 -3.77 9.78
CA SER A 55 9.73 -5.18 9.73
C SER A 55 9.27 -5.66 11.11
N ILE A 56 8.01 -6.11 11.24
CA ILE A 56 7.42 -6.55 12.50
C ILE A 56 6.87 -7.98 12.38
N ILE A 57 5.88 -8.22 11.51
CA ILE A 57 5.18 -9.52 11.43
C ILE A 57 5.99 -10.53 10.62
N ASP A 58 6.49 -10.17 9.47
CA ASP A 58 7.28 -11.05 8.60
C ASP A 58 8.59 -10.35 8.28
N LEU A 59 9.70 -10.89 8.76
CA LEU A 59 11.04 -10.30 8.62
C LEU A 59 11.66 -10.55 7.24
N SER A 60 11.02 -11.39 6.40
CA SER A 60 11.55 -11.71 5.08
C SER A 60 11.48 -10.53 4.11
N LYS A 61 12.43 -10.48 3.20
CA LYS A 61 12.44 -9.50 2.10
C LYS A 61 11.25 -9.66 1.13
N ASN A 62 10.60 -10.84 1.14
CA ASN A 62 9.42 -11.11 0.31
C ASN A 62 8.19 -10.32 0.73
N SER A 63 8.17 -9.84 1.97
CA SER A 63 7.11 -8.99 2.52
C SER A 63 7.38 -7.49 2.37
N ASN A 64 8.42 -7.11 1.64
CA ASN A 64 8.70 -5.71 1.36
C ASN A 64 7.60 -5.08 0.50
N GLN A 65 7.35 -3.80 0.78
CA GLN A 65 6.39 -2.99 0.05
C GLN A 65 7.11 -1.93 -0.82
N PRO A 66 6.51 -1.43 -1.90
CA PRO A 66 5.17 -1.76 -2.39
C PRO A 66 5.04 -3.26 -2.69
N PHE A 67 3.96 -3.88 -2.16
CA PHE A 67 3.70 -5.30 -2.30
C PHE A 67 2.68 -5.54 -3.42
N SER A 68 2.98 -6.43 -4.36
CA SER A 68 2.15 -6.63 -5.55
C SER A 68 1.93 -8.10 -5.88
N ASP A 69 0.82 -8.35 -6.58
CA ASP A 69 0.57 -9.55 -7.34
C ASP A 69 0.15 -9.21 -8.80
N ASP A 70 -0.49 -10.12 -9.50
CA ASP A 70 -0.98 -9.95 -10.86
C ASP A 70 -2.18 -8.99 -10.99
N GLN A 71 -2.87 -8.69 -9.90
CA GLN A 71 -4.09 -7.87 -9.89
C GLN A 71 -3.86 -6.43 -9.40
N GLY A 72 -2.88 -6.22 -8.52
CA GLY A 72 -2.67 -4.90 -7.97
C GLY A 72 -1.40 -4.75 -7.14
N ILE A 73 -1.23 -3.55 -6.61
CA ILE A 73 -0.11 -3.16 -5.77
C ILE A 73 -0.58 -2.33 -4.58
N LEU A 74 0.03 -2.56 -3.43
CA LEU A 74 -0.34 -1.99 -2.15
C LEU A 74 0.88 -1.36 -1.47
N ILE A 75 0.70 -0.17 -0.89
CA ILE A 75 1.51 0.35 0.22
C ILE A 75 0.61 0.51 1.44
N PHE A 76 1.14 0.12 2.60
CA PHE A 76 0.37 0.02 3.82
C PHE A 76 1.26 0.34 5.04
N ASN A 77 0.77 1.19 5.92
CA ASN A 77 1.34 1.43 7.24
C ASN A 77 0.27 1.15 8.28
N GLY A 78 0.41 0.07 9.02
CA GLY A 78 -0.56 -0.36 10.01
C GLY A 78 -0.33 -1.78 10.47
N MET A 79 -1.38 -2.37 11.01
CA MET A 79 -1.46 -3.77 11.41
C MET A 79 -2.91 -4.25 11.30
N ILE A 80 -3.12 -5.35 10.62
CA ILE A 80 -4.43 -6.01 10.53
C ILE A 80 -4.46 -7.12 11.57
N TYR A 81 -5.17 -6.90 12.66
CA TYR A 81 -5.14 -7.78 13.84
C TYR A 81 -5.71 -9.16 13.55
N ASN A 82 -6.78 -9.23 12.77
CA ASN A 82 -7.46 -10.47 12.40
C ASN A 82 -6.92 -11.09 11.09
N TYR A 83 -5.68 -10.80 10.70
CA TYR A 83 -5.11 -11.28 9.42
C TYR A 83 -5.03 -12.81 9.32
N ILE A 84 -4.88 -13.51 10.44
CA ILE A 84 -4.82 -14.99 10.47
C ILE A 84 -6.18 -15.60 10.06
N GLU A 85 -7.28 -15.07 10.59
CA GLU A 85 -8.65 -15.47 10.28
C GLU A 85 -8.98 -15.16 8.83
N LEU A 86 -8.63 -13.96 8.36
CA LEU A 86 -8.82 -13.54 6.98
C LEU A 86 -7.99 -14.39 6.01
N LYS A 87 -6.76 -14.77 6.38
CA LYS A 87 -5.93 -15.71 5.61
C LYS A 87 -6.59 -17.07 5.45
N LYS A 88 -7.21 -17.60 6.54
CA LYS A 88 -7.98 -18.85 6.49
C LYS A 88 -9.19 -18.73 5.55
N LEU A 89 -9.93 -17.64 5.63
CA LEU A 89 -11.06 -17.36 4.74
C LEU A 89 -10.64 -17.32 3.26
N LEU A 90 -9.56 -16.60 2.96
CA LEU A 90 -9.03 -16.47 1.61
C LEU A 90 -8.51 -17.82 1.06
N LYS A 91 -7.88 -18.65 1.90
CA LYS A 91 -7.47 -20.01 1.52
C LYS A 91 -8.68 -20.89 1.13
N LYS A 92 -9.80 -20.80 1.87
CA LYS A 92 -11.06 -21.50 1.51
C LYS A 92 -11.62 -21.02 0.15
N LYS A 93 -11.29 -19.79 -0.27
CA LYS A 93 -11.61 -19.23 -1.60
C LYS A 93 -10.53 -19.52 -2.66
N GLY A 94 -9.60 -20.41 -2.39
CA GLY A 94 -8.57 -20.84 -3.35
C GLY A 94 -7.35 -19.91 -3.44
N GLN A 95 -7.24 -18.91 -2.57
CA GLN A 95 -6.09 -18.00 -2.60
C GLN A 95 -4.82 -18.66 -2.04
N LYS A 96 -3.71 -18.51 -2.75
CA LYS A 96 -2.38 -18.98 -2.35
C LYS A 96 -1.57 -17.82 -1.76
N PHE A 97 -0.70 -18.12 -0.81
CA PHE A 97 0.13 -17.13 -0.11
C PHE A 97 1.62 -17.46 -0.24
N LYS A 98 2.44 -16.43 -0.39
CA LYS A 98 3.91 -16.53 -0.49
C LYS A 98 4.60 -16.06 0.79
N THR A 99 3.89 -15.33 1.65
CA THR A 99 4.42 -14.72 2.88
C THR A 99 3.53 -15.03 4.08
N ASN A 100 3.99 -14.64 5.25
CA ASN A 100 3.19 -14.68 6.48
C ASN A 100 2.75 -13.27 6.92
N SER A 101 2.87 -12.27 6.05
CA SER A 101 2.56 -10.89 6.39
C SER A 101 1.05 -10.60 6.27
N ASP A 102 0.58 -9.72 7.12
CA ASP A 102 -0.75 -9.11 7.01
C ASP A 102 -0.91 -8.28 5.73
N THR A 103 0.18 -7.74 5.21
CA THR A 103 0.20 -6.99 3.94
C THR A 103 -0.28 -7.83 2.75
N GLU A 104 0.18 -9.08 2.63
CA GLU A 104 -0.30 -9.98 1.57
C GLU A 104 -1.76 -10.35 1.76
N VAL A 105 -2.18 -10.55 3.00
CA VAL A 105 -3.58 -10.83 3.32
C VAL A 105 -4.45 -9.63 2.91
N LEU A 106 -4.04 -8.43 3.27
CA LEU A 106 -4.75 -7.19 2.92
C LEU A 106 -4.85 -7.00 1.41
N LEU A 107 -3.76 -7.19 0.65
CA LEU A 107 -3.78 -7.11 -0.81
C LEU A 107 -4.82 -8.08 -1.39
N LYS A 108 -4.82 -9.34 -0.93
CA LYS A 108 -5.78 -10.36 -1.41
C LYS A 108 -7.21 -10.10 -0.97
N MET A 109 -7.43 -9.52 0.21
CA MET A 109 -8.76 -9.04 0.63
C MET A 109 -9.30 -7.99 -0.34
N LEU A 110 -8.48 -6.99 -0.69
CA LEU A 110 -8.85 -5.94 -1.65
C LEU A 110 -9.10 -6.51 -3.06
N ASN A 111 -8.30 -7.48 -3.50
CA ASN A 111 -8.50 -8.14 -4.80
C ASN A 111 -9.82 -8.91 -4.86
N VAL A 112 -10.18 -9.63 -3.79
CA VAL A 112 -11.36 -10.53 -3.75
C VAL A 112 -12.65 -9.79 -3.38
N PHE A 113 -12.60 -8.92 -2.37
CA PHE A 113 -13.79 -8.30 -1.79
C PHE A 113 -13.92 -6.81 -2.14
N LYS A 114 -12.89 -6.23 -2.77
CA LYS A 114 -12.84 -4.79 -3.10
C LYS A 114 -13.08 -3.95 -1.83
N GLU A 115 -13.94 -2.95 -1.92
CA GLU A 115 -14.26 -2.04 -0.80
C GLU A 115 -14.93 -2.76 0.38
N ARG A 116 -15.66 -3.86 0.16
CA ARG A 116 -16.23 -4.67 1.24
C ARG A 116 -15.17 -5.29 2.15
N ALA A 117 -13.92 -5.38 1.69
CA ALA A 117 -12.81 -5.82 2.53
C ALA A 117 -12.73 -4.99 3.81
N PHE A 118 -12.94 -3.67 3.74
CA PHE A 118 -12.83 -2.77 4.89
C PHE A 118 -13.81 -3.05 6.02
N GLU A 119 -14.97 -3.63 5.71
CA GLU A 119 -15.96 -4.04 6.71
C GLU A 119 -15.47 -5.25 7.53
N MET A 120 -14.59 -6.05 6.95
CA MET A 120 -14.06 -7.29 7.51
C MET A 120 -12.74 -7.11 8.25
N LEU A 121 -12.07 -5.97 8.06
CA LEU A 121 -10.79 -5.69 8.70
C LEU A 121 -10.98 -5.27 10.17
N ASP A 122 -10.16 -5.84 11.04
CA ASP A 122 -9.93 -5.37 12.39
C ASP A 122 -8.46 -4.95 12.51
N GLY A 123 -8.21 -3.70 12.92
CA GLY A 123 -6.87 -3.16 13.00
C GLY A 123 -6.77 -1.66 12.75
N MET A 124 -5.55 -1.21 12.62
CA MET A 124 -5.18 0.17 12.33
C MET A 124 -4.47 0.25 11.00
N TRP A 125 -4.83 1.20 10.14
CA TRP A 125 -4.21 1.32 8.82
C TRP A 125 -4.29 2.70 8.21
N VAL A 126 -3.31 2.97 7.37
CA VAL A 126 -3.36 3.88 6.25
C VAL A 126 -2.76 3.16 5.04
N LEU A 127 -3.43 3.18 3.91
CA LEU A 127 -3.01 2.45 2.72
C LEU A 127 -3.30 3.19 1.43
N SER A 128 -2.56 2.82 0.38
CA SER A 128 -2.92 3.08 -1.00
C SER A 128 -2.81 1.77 -1.79
N TYR A 129 -3.90 1.39 -2.44
CA TYR A 129 -4.00 0.23 -3.31
C TYR A 129 -4.33 0.67 -4.73
N TYR A 130 -3.57 0.18 -5.70
CA TYR A 130 -3.81 0.41 -7.12
C TYR A 130 -4.14 -0.91 -7.82
N ASN A 131 -5.32 -0.98 -8.44
CA ASN A 131 -5.76 -2.13 -9.23
C ASN A 131 -5.26 -2.00 -10.67
N PHE A 132 -4.51 -2.98 -11.15
CA PHE A 132 -3.90 -2.96 -12.48
C PHE A 132 -4.91 -3.10 -13.62
N LYS A 133 -6.04 -3.78 -13.37
CA LYS A 133 -7.05 -4.06 -14.38
C LYS A 133 -8.04 -2.91 -14.54
N SER A 134 -8.58 -2.42 -13.44
CA SER A 134 -9.55 -1.31 -13.48
C SER A 134 -8.88 0.08 -13.56
N ASN A 135 -7.57 0.18 -13.28
CA ASN A 135 -6.83 1.42 -13.10
C ASN A 135 -7.39 2.32 -11.98
N GLU A 136 -8.06 1.72 -11.02
CA GLU A 136 -8.61 2.41 -9.85
C GLU A 136 -7.60 2.43 -8.72
N ILE A 137 -7.65 3.52 -7.96
CA ILE A 137 -6.84 3.69 -6.75
C ILE A 137 -7.77 3.86 -5.58
N ILE A 138 -7.53 3.08 -4.55
CA ILE A 138 -8.20 3.18 -3.26
C ILE A 138 -7.19 3.72 -2.25
N ILE A 139 -7.56 4.80 -1.58
CA ILE A 139 -6.84 5.32 -0.42
C ILE A 139 -7.78 5.19 0.76
N SER A 140 -7.30 4.58 1.83
CA SER A 140 -8.11 4.30 3.00
C SER A 140 -7.34 4.54 4.29
N ARG A 141 -8.06 4.93 5.31
CA ARG A 141 -7.62 5.09 6.69
C ARG A 141 -8.54 4.31 7.61
N ASP A 142 -8.02 3.79 8.71
CA ASP A 142 -8.80 3.06 9.71
C ASP A 142 -9.93 3.92 10.32
N ARG A 143 -10.92 3.22 10.90
CA ARG A 143 -12.16 3.84 11.40
C ARG A 143 -11.94 4.89 12.47
N PHE A 144 -10.94 4.69 13.32
CA PHE A 144 -10.63 5.58 14.44
C PHE A 144 -9.56 6.62 14.12
N GLY A 145 -8.95 6.51 12.94
CA GLY A 145 -7.90 7.41 12.52
C GLY A 145 -6.60 7.24 13.31
N GLU A 146 -6.32 6.03 13.80
CA GLU A 146 -5.09 5.72 14.54
C GLU A 146 -3.84 5.95 13.68
N LYS A 147 -3.94 5.70 12.37
CA LYS A 147 -2.87 6.07 11.44
C LYS A 147 -3.19 7.38 10.74
N PRO A 148 -2.30 8.38 10.82
CA PRO A 148 -2.53 9.66 10.14
C PRO A 148 -2.49 9.49 8.63
N LEU A 149 -3.41 10.16 7.94
CA LEU A 149 -3.42 10.32 6.48
C LEU A 149 -3.45 11.82 6.17
N PHE A 150 -2.44 12.29 5.47
CA PHE A 150 -2.40 13.63 4.91
C PHE A 150 -2.47 13.53 3.39
N TYR A 151 -3.27 14.36 2.76
CA TYR A 151 -3.37 14.41 1.31
C TYR A 151 -3.52 15.85 0.82
N PHE A 152 -3.06 16.06 -0.39
CA PHE A 152 -3.26 17.29 -1.12
C PHE A 152 -3.90 16.94 -2.46
N PHE A 153 -4.98 17.60 -2.79
CA PHE A 153 -5.70 17.41 -4.04
C PHE A 153 -5.83 18.73 -4.80
N ASN A 154 -5.56 18.68 -6.08
CA ASN A 154 -5.90 19.75 -7.00
C ASN A 154 -6.53 19.16 -8.28
N LYS A 155 -7.02 20.01 -9.20
CA LYS A 155 -7.72 19.55 -10.41
C LYS A 155 -6.92 18.60 -11.30
N GLN A 156 -5.62 18.49 -11.10
CA GLN A 156 -4.71 17.69 -11.94
C GLN A 156 -4.01 16.55 -11.21
N ASN A 157 -3.86 16.62 -9.90
CA ASN A 157 -3.03 15.72 -9.12
C ASN A 157 -3.66 15.36 -7.77
N PHE A 158 -3.31 14.17 -7.27
CA PHE A 158 -3.62 13.69 -5.94
C PHE A 158 -2.32 13.23 -5.25
#